data_0f12807b519a89fabc4cfe583a05eaab
#
_entry.id   0f12807b519a89fabc4cfe583a05eaab
#
_cell.length_a   1.000
_cell.length_b   1.000
_cell.length_c   1.000
_cell.angle_alpha   90.00
_cell.angle_beta   90.00
_cell.angle_gamma   90.00
#
_symmetry.space_group_name_H-M   'P 1'
#
loop_
_entity.id
_entity.type
_entity.pdbx_description
1 polymer ?
#
loop_
_entity_poly.entity_id
_entity_poly.type
_entity_poly.pdbx_seq_one_letter_code
_entity_poly.pdbx_strand_id
1 'polypeptide(L)'
;MATKPVDAYFLATGLSVAPQIAGGAAQLGVTSAGMFLGTSYNDAFVAEGSAVKGLFESGLIYAMSFGVAPYEADTVGHATMRATLSQITDSASTFFVGGWASQYNLKGVLEAALKGGDLTRAGIVRAAANVTVTSDGMMVEKKLGSGLPDIGSTF
;
A
#
# COMPACT_ATOMS: atom_id res chain seq x y z
N MET A 1 15.11 -33.13 -10.10
CA MET A 1 13.82 -32.63 -10.54
C MET A 1 14.07 -31.52 -11.55
N ALA A 2 13.61 -31.65 -12.78
CA ALA A 2 13.71 -30.55 -13.74
C ALA A 2 12.68 -29.50 -13.33
N THR A 3 13.12 -28.44 -12.71
CA THR A 3 12.28 -27.28 -12.38
C THR A 3 12.00 -26.54 -13.68
N LYS A 4 10.74 -26.36 -14.02
CA LYS A 4 10.39 -25.48 -15.12
C LYS A 4 10.86 -24.08 -14.74
N PRO A 5 11.51 -23.33 -15.65
CA PRO A 5 11.84 -21.95 -15.42
C PRO A 5 10.55 -21.16 -15.18
N VAL A 6 10.57 -20.23 -14.25
CA VAL A 6 9.48 -19.29 -13.97
C VAL A 6 9.98 -17.88 -14.22
N ASP A 7 9.12 -17.01 -14.72
CA ASP A 7 9.46 -15.63 -15.08
C ASP A 7 9.26 -14.69 -13.88
N ALA A 8 8.39 -15.05 -12.93
CA ALA A 8 8.09 -14.24 -11.77
C ALA A 8 7.66 -15.08 -10.55
N TYR A 9 7.97 -14.57 -9.38
CA TYR A 9 7.50 -15.08 -8.08
C TYR A 9 6.66 -14.01 -7.38
N PHE A 10 5.49 -14.39 -6.88
CA PHE A 10 4.70 -13.53 -6.02
C PHE A 10 4.83 -14.01 -4.57
N LEU A 11 5.37 -13.17 -3.71
CA LEU A 11 5.58 -13.50 -2.30
C LEU A 11 4.47 -12.87 -1.45
N ALA A 12 3.52 -13.70 -1.03
CA ALA A 12 2.45 -13.35 -0.09
C ALA A 12 2.74 -14.04 1.25
N THR A 13 3.79 -13.61 1.94
CA THR A 13 4.29 -14.21 3.17
C THR A 13 4.38 -13.17 4.30
N GLY A 14 4.73 -13.61 5.51
CA GLY A 14 5.02 -12.69 6.60
C GLY A 14 6.28 -11.85 6.34
N LEU A 15 6.34 -10.67 6.95
CA LEU A 15 7.42 -9.70 6.78
C LEU A 15 8.81 -10.26 7.10
N SER A 16 8.91 -11.19 8.04
CA SER A 16 10.18 -11.84 8.41
C SER A 16 10.61 -12.95 7.45
N VAL A 17 9.68 -13.51 6.67
CA VAL A 17 9.91 -14.65 5.78
C VAL A 17 10.32 -14.20 4.38
N ALA A 18 9.73 -13.12 3.87
CA ALA A 18 10.01 -12.61 2.53
C ALA A 18 11.50 -12.37 2.26
N PRO A 19 12.27 -11.68 3.14
CA PRO A 19 13.69 -11.47 2.92
C PRO A 19 14.50 -12.76 2.97
N GLN A 20 14.09 -13.77 3.74
CA GLN A 20 14.75 -15.07 3.80
C GLN A 20 14.56 -15.84 2.49
N ILE A 21 13.35 -15.82 1.92
CA ILE A 21 13.07 -16.44 0.62
C ILE A 21 13.88 -15.74 -0.47
N ALA A 22 13.87 -14.42 -0.50
CA ALA A 22 14.58 -13.64 -1.50
C ALA A 22 16.10 -13.84 -1.42
N GLY A 23 16.67 -13.81 -0.21
CA GLY A 23 18.09 -14.06 0.02
C GLY A 23 18.48 -15.50 -0.32
N GLY A 24 17.66 -16.48 0.06
CA GLY A 24 17.88 -17.89 -0.30
C GLY A 24 17.81 -18.14 -1.80
N ALA A 25 16.86 -17.54 -2.49
CA ALA A 25 16.76 -17.63 -3.95
C ALA A 25 17.99 -17.03 -4.64
N ALA A 26 18.46 -15.87 -4.19
CA ALA A 26 19.68 -15.24 -4.70
C ALA A 26 20.92 -16.11 -4.47
N GLN A 27 21.05 -16.73 -3.30
CA GLN A 27 22.14 -17.67 -3.00
C GLN A 27 22.13 -18.93 -3.89
N LEU A 28 20.94 -19.36 -4.30
CA LEU A 28 20.76 -20.49 -5.23
C LEU A 28 20.90 -20.08 -6.70
N GLY A 29 21.27 -18.84 -6.97
CA GLY A 29 21.44 -18.33 -8.33
C GLY A 29 20.13 -18.07 -9.08
N VAL A 30 19.01 -17.97 -8.39
CA VAL A 30 17.72 -17.61 -8.98
C VAL A 30 17.68 -16.09 -9.16
N THR A 31 18.29 -15.60 -10.24
CA THR A 31 18.44 -14.17 -10.54
C THR A 31 17.74 -13.74 -11.83
N SER A 32 17.11 -14.70 -12.52
CA SER A 32 16.45 -14.46 -13.82
C SER A 32 14.94 -14.19 -13.71
N ALA A 33 14.34 -14.40 -12.53
CA ALA A 33 12.92 -14.20 -12.32
C ALA A 33 12.67 -13.05 -11.34
N GLY A 34 11.79 -12.12 -11.69
CA GLY A 34 11.40 -11.03 -10.81
C GLY A 34 10.62 -11.53 -9.59
N MET A 35 10.92 -11.01 -8.41
CA MET A 35 10.18 -11.28 -7.17
C MET A 35 9.29 -10.09 -6.81
N PHE A 36 8.00 -10.32 -6.68
CA PHE A 36 7.03 -9.28 -6.38
C PHE A 36 6.54 -9.44 -4.93
N LEU A 37 6.79 -8.41 -4.11
CA LEU A 37 6.34 -8.32 -2.73
C LEU A 37 5.07 -7.47 -2.67
N GLY A 38 3.97 -8.05 -2.22
CA GLY A 38 2.75 -7.31 -1.89
C GLY A 38 2.78 -6.82 -0.45
N THR A 39 1.90 -7.38 0.38
CA THR A 39 1.86 -7.11 1.83
C THR A 39 3.10 -7.57 2.60
N SER A 40 4.00 -8.27 1.93
CA SER A 40 5.27 -8.75 2.51
C SER A 40 6.40 -7.71 2.44
N TYR A 41 6.15 -6.52 1.89
CA TYR A 41 7.12 -5.43 1.86
C TYR A 41 7.19 -4.70 3.22
N ASN A 42 8.39 -4.28 3.59
CA ASN A 42 8.66 -3.41 4.74
C ASN A 42 9.78 -2.43 4.36
N ASP A 43 9.65 -1.18 4.76
CA ASP A 43 10.65 -0.13 4.48
C ASP A 43 12.05 -0.48 5.00
N ALA A 44 12.14 -1.28 6.07
CA ALA A 44 13.41 -1.79 6.58
C ALA A 44 14.19 -2.65 5.56
N PHE A 45 13.53 -3.17 4.53
CA PHE A 45 14.21 -3.98 3.50
C PHE A 45 15.12 -3.13 2.59
N VAL A 46 14.81 -1.86 2.44
CA VAL A 46 15.60 -0.92 1.65
C VAL A 46 16.45 0.03 2.51
N ALA A 47 16.36 -0.10 3.82
CA ALA A 47 17.17 0.69 4.74
C ALA A 47 18.66 0.36 4.61
N GLU A 48 19.51 1.29 5.03
CA GLU A 48 20.97 1.09 5.05
C GLU A 48 21.32 -0.10 5.94
N GLY A 49 22.23 -0.96 5.46
CA GLY A 49 22.61 -2.19 6.14
C GLY A 49 21.66 -3.38 5.97
N SER A 50 20.56 -3.23 5.23
CA SER A 50 19.67 -4.36 4.93
C SER A 50 20.34 -5.36 3.98
N ALA A 51 20.32 -6.65 4.36
CA ALA A 51 20.88 -7.72 3.55
C ALA A 51 20.19 -7.93 2.20
N VAL A 52 18.98 -7.42 2.03
CA VAL A 52 18.20 -7.56 0.79
C VAL A 52 18.13 -6.28 -0.03
N LYS A 53 18.67 -5.16 0.46
CA LYS A 53 18.68 -3.88 -0.25
C LYS A 53 19.25 -4.01 -1.66
N GLY A 54 20.41 -4.68 -1.80
CA GLY A 54 21.04 -4.91 -3.09
C GLY A 54 20.20 -5.70 -4.09
N LEU A 55 19.25 -6.51 -3.62
CA LEU A 55 18.32 -7.24 -4.50
C LEU A 55 17.24 -6.31 -5.09
N PHE A 56 16.82 -5.28 -4.35
CA PHE A 56 15.97 -4.23 -4.89
C PHE A 56 16.73 -3.37 -5.90
N GLU A 57 17.95 -2.95 -5.56
CA GLU A 57 18.79 -2.12 -6.43
C GLU A 57 19.18 -2.83 -7.73
N SER A 58 19.33 -4.15 -7.70
CA SER A 58 19.58 -4.97 -8.90
C SER A 58 18.33 -5.21 -9.77
N GLY A 59 17.15 -4.79 -9.31
CA GLY A 59 15.89 -5.04 -10.00
C GLY A 59 15.40 -6.50 -9.93
N LEU A 60 15.90 -7.29 -8.99
CA LEU A 60 15.41 -8.64 -8.75
C LEU A 60 14.12 -8.65 -7.92
N ILE A 61 13.98 -7.70 -6.98
CA ILE A 61 12.81 -7.58 -6.13
C ILE A 61 12.04 -6.30 -6.46
N TYR A 62 10.74 -6.41 -6.54
CA TYR A 62 9.79 -5.33 -6.76
C TYR A 62 8.79 -5.26 -5.61
N ALA A 63 8.63 -4.10 -5.01
CA ALA A 63 7.54 -3.86 -4.07
C ALA A 63 6.29 -3.41 -4.83
N MET A 64 5.17 -4.08 -4.59
CA MET A 64 3.87 -3.61 -5.06
C MET A 64 3.33 -2.61 -4.05
N SER A 65 3.11 -1.38 -4.49
CA SER A 65 2.53 -0.33 -3.65
C SER A 65 1.06 -0.65 -3.32
N PHE A 66 0.63 -0.26 -2.12
CA PHE A 66 -0.79 -0.22 -1.74
C PHE A 66 -1.56 0.92 -2.43
N GLY A 67 -1.01 1.52 -3.48
CA GLY A 67 -1.59 2.67 -4.16
C GLY A 67 -1.48 3.97 -3.35
N VAL A 68 -0.57 4.01 -2.39
CA VAL A 68 -0.26 5.19 -1.58
C VAL A 68 1.15 5.66 -1.90
N ALA A 69 1.33 6.95 -2.08
CA ALA A 69 2.65 7.54 -2.25
C ALA A 69 3.46 7.47 -0.93
N PRO A 70 4.80 7.48 -0.99
CA PRO A 70 5.65 7.41 0.20
C PRO A 70 5.47 8.63 1.11
N TYR A 71 5.93 8.51 2.37
CA TYR A 71 5.78 9.54 3.40
C TYR A 71 6.24 10.93 2.98
N GLU A 72 7.30 11.00 2.18
CA GLU A 72 7.91 12.25 1.70
C GLU A 72 7.17 12.89 0.52
N ALA A 73 6.14 12.25 0.00
CA ALA A 73 5.42 12.77 -1.17
C ALA A 73 4.82 14.15 -0.91
N ASP A 74 4.88 15.00 -1.92
CA ASP A 74 4.41 16.39 -1.85
C ASP A 74 2.95 16.49 -2.32
N THR A 75 2.03 16.07 -1.44
CA THR A 75 0.59 16.26 -1.63
C THR A 75 -0.04 16.91 -0.41
N VAL A 76 -1.23 17.47 -0.58
CA VAL A 76 -1.97 18.12 0.53
C VAL A 76 -2.23 17.12 1.67
N GLY A 77 -2.61 15.89 1.35
CA GLY A 77 -2.86 14.86 2.35
C GLY A 77 -1.60 14.47 3.14
N HIS A 78 -0.43 14.37 2.46
CA HIS A 78 0.85 14.11 3.13
C HIS A 78 1.28 15.29 4.01
N ALA A 79 1.11 16.52 3.55
CA ALA A 79 1.42 17.71 4.35
C ALA A 79 0.56 17.75 5.63
N THR A 80 -0.72 17.48 5.52
CA THR A 80 -1.65 17.39 6.66
C THR A 80 -1.25 16.28 7.63
N MET A 81 -0.90 15.11 7.10
CA MET A 81 -0.42 13.99 7.91
C MET A 81 0.85 14.36 8.67
N ARG A 82 1.87 14.88 7.98
CA ARG A 82 3.15 15.30 8.61
C ARG A 82 2.93 16.37 9.67
N ALA A 83 2.11 17.37 9.40
CA ALA A 83 1.80 18.42 10.37
C ALA A 83 1.15 17.86 11.66
N THR A 84 0.30 16.83 11.52
CA THR A 84 -0.33 16.17 12.67
C THR A 84 0.66 15.28 13.41
N LEU A 85 1.55 14.59 12.70
CA LEU A 85 2.51 13.66 13.28
C LEU A 85 3.74 14.33 13.89
N SER A 86 4.06 15.56 13.50
CA SER A 86 5.29 16.28 13.90
C SER A 86 5.50 16.36 15.42
N GLN A 87 4.43 16.23 16.20
CA GLN A 87 4.50 16.19 17.67
C GLN A 87 4.84 14.81 18.24
N ILE A 88 4.85 13.78 17.40
CA ILE A 88 5.00 12.37 17.81
C ILE A 88 6.24 11.75 17.14
N THR A 89 6.43 11.99 15.85
CA THR A 89 7.51 11.41 15.05
C THR A 89 7.81 12.25 13.81
N ASP A 90 9.06 12.18 13.36
CA ASP A 90 9.52 12.84 12.13
C ASP A 90 9.40 11.94 10.89
N SER A 91 9.05 10.68 11.06
CA SER A 91 8.88 9.73 9.97
C SER A 91 7.80 8.71 10.26
N ALA A 92 7.22 8.16 9.21
CA ALA A 92 6.25 7.09 9.34
C ALA A 92 6.46 6.04 8.25
N SER A 93 6.23 4.77 8.59
CA SER A 93 6.33 3.67 7.64
C SER A 93 5.25 3.76 6.55
N THR A 94 5.49 3.13 5.41
CA THR A 94 4.50 2.99 4.33
C THR A 94 3.18 2.41 4.82
N PHE A 95 3.20 1.49 5.79
CA PHE A 95 1.98 0.95 6.41
C PHE A 95 1.19 2.02 7.18
N PHE A 96 1.88 2.89 7.90
CA PHE A 96 1.22 3.99 8.60
C PHE A 96 0.60 4.97 7.61
N VAL A 97 1.34 5.36 6.56
CA VAL A 97 0.84 6.23 5.49
C VAL A 97 -0.40 5.62 4.84
N GLY A 98 -0.36 4.31 4.54
CA GLY A 98 -1.50 3.56 4.02
C GLY A 98 -2.71 3.56 4.96
N GLY A 99 -2.46 3.34 6.25
CA GLY A 99 -3.48 3.42 7.30
C GLY A 99 -4.11 4.80 7.39
N TRP A 100 -3.30 5.86 7.38
CA TRP A 100 -3.78 7.25 7.36
C TRP A 100 -4.63 7.53 6.12
N ALA A 101 -4.10 7.23 4.94
CA ALA A 101 -4.78 7.46 3.68
C ALA A 101 -6.11 6.71 3.58
N SER A 102 -6.19 5.48 4.13
CA SER A 102 -7.43 4.70 4.12
C SER A 102 -8.57 5.35 4.92
N GLN A 103 -8.26 6.22 5.90
CA GLN A 103 -9.29 6.93 6.69
C GLN A 103 -10.06 7.96 5.86
N TYR A 104 -9.51 8.43 4.76
CA TYR A 104 -10.26 9.28 3.83
C TYR A 104 -11.49 8.57 3.26
N ASN A 105 -11.42 7.23 3.06
CA ASN A 105 -12.58 6.46 2.63
C ASN A 105 -13.69 6.52 3.68
N LEU A 106 -13.35 6.29 4.95
CA LEU A 106 -14.32 6.37 6.04
C LEU A 106 -14.88 7.78 6.20
N LYS A 107 -14.00 8.80 6.20
CA LYS A 107 -14.38 10.21 6.27
C LYS A 107 -15.38 10.55 5.16
N GLY A 108 -15.06 10.24 3.90
CA GLY A 108 -15.93 10.56 2.77
C GLY A 108 -17.32 9.90 2.85
N VAL A 109 -17.37 8.65 3.30
CA VAL A 109 -18.64 7.94 3.53
C VAL A 109 -19.45 8.59 4.63
N LEU A 110 -18.82 8.95 5.76
CA LEU A 110 -19.52 9.59 6.89
C LEU A 110 -20.01 10.99 6.52
N GLU A 111 -19.22 11.78 5.81
CA GLU A 111 -19.62 13.10 5.33
C GLU A 111 -20.81 13.02 4.34
N ALA A 112 -20.79 12.01 3.44
CA ALA A 112 -21.90 11.77 2.52
C ALA A 112 -23.17 11.34 3.27
N ALA A 113 -23.08 10.48 4.27
CA ALA A 113 -24.19 10.06 5.10
C ALA A 113 -24.76 11.23 5.92
N LEU A 114 -23.89 12.07 6.50
CA LEU A 114 -24.27 13.28 7.23
C LEU A 114 -25.00 14.26 6.32
N LYS A 115 -24.48 14.51 5.13
CA LYS A 115 -25.12 15.37 4.13
C LYS A 115 -26.48 14.84 3.70
N GLY A 116 -26.64 13.52 3.66
CA GLY A 116 -27.91 12.84 3.38
C GLY A 116 -28.87 12.82 4.58
N GLY A 117 -28.48 13.32 5.75
CA GLY A 117 -29.29 13.36 6.96
C GLY A 117 -29.53 12.01 7.63
N ASP A 118 -28.76 10.97 7.28
CA ASP A 118 -28.97 9.61 7.82
C ASP A 118 -27.64 8.95 8.23
N LEU A 119 -27.30 9.07 9.50
CA LEU A 119 -26.14 8.42 10.14
C LEU A 119 -26.46 7.05 10.72
N THR A 120 -27.62 6.48 10.43
CA THR A 120 -27.90 5.09 10.78
C THR A 120 -26.99 4.15 9.97
N ARG A 121 -26.82 2.90 10.44
CA ARG A 121 -26.07 1.88 9.70
C ARG A 121 -26.57 1.76 8.24
N ALA A 122 -27.87 1.78 8.03
CA ALA A 122 -28.47 1.72 6.70
C ALA A 122 -28.13 2.95 5.86
N GLY A 123 -28.16 4.15 6.44
CA GLY A 123 -27.77 5.40 5.80
C GLY A 123 -26.31 5.42 5.39
N ILE A 124 -25.40 4.96 6.27
CA ILE A 124 -23.96 4.86 5.98
C ILE A 124 -23.72 3.87 4.83
N VAL A 125 -24.37 2.70 4.83
CA VAL A 125 -24.26 1.72 3.73
C VAL A 125 -24.76 2.31 2.41
N ARG A 126 -25.88 3.04 2.42
CA ARG A 126 -26.37 3.73 1.21
C ARG A 126 -25.41 4.81 0.71
N ALA A 127 -24.82 5.59 1.63
CA ALA A 127 -23.81 6.59 1.29
C ALA A 127 -22.59 5.94 0.65
N ALA A 128 -22.07 4.86 1.26
CA ALA A 128 -20.93 4.11 0.74
C ALA A 128 -21.16 3.58 -0.68
N ALA A 129 -22.40 3.21 -1.02
CA ALA A 129 -22.73 2.69 -2.35
C ALA A 129 -22.66 3.75 -3.48
N ASN A 130 -22.55 5.05 -3.16
CA ASN A 130 -22.69 6.12 -4.15
C ASN A 130 -21.64 7.24 -4.02
N VAL A 131 -20.67 7.12 -3.11
CA VAL A 131 -19.72 8.19 -2.86
C VAL A 131 -18.44 7.99 -3.70
N THR A 132 -17.94 9.11 -4.21
CA THR A 132 -16.57 9.19 -4.72
C THR A 132 -15.70 9.82 -3.63
N VAL A 133 -14.61 9.17 -3.28
CA VAL A 133 -13.71 9.61 -2.23
C VAL A 133 -12.38 10.05 -2.83
N THR A 134 -11.95 11.23 -2.42
CA THR A 134 -10.61 11.75 -2.67
C THR A 134 -9.79 11.70 -1.39
N SER A 135 -8.50 11.53 -1.51
CA SER A 135 -7.56 11.44 -0.38
C SER A 135 -6.54 12.57 -0.38
N ASP A 136 -6.92 13.74 -0.88
CA ASP A 136 -6.03 14.90 -1.00
C ASP A 136 -4.68 14.57 -1.66
N GLY A 137 -4.73 13.70 -2.69
CA GLY A 137 -3.58 13.27 -3.48
C GLY A 137 -2.78 12.11 -2.88
N MET A 138 -3.15 11.57 -1.71
CA MET A 138 -2.42 10.44 -1.13
C MET A 138 -2.66 9.12 -1.86
N MET A 139 -3.85 8.93 -2.41
CA MET A 139 -4.25 7.77 -3.21
C MET A 139 -5.03 8.21 -4.44
N VAL A 140 -5.19 7.31 -5.39
CA VAL A 140 -6.10 7.50 -6.52
C VAL A 140 -7.54 7.67 -6.00
N GLU A 141 -8.29 8.57 -6.64
CA GLU A 141 -9.71 8.74 -6.37
C GLU A 141 -10.47 7.42 -6.52
N LYS A 142 -11.38 7.15 -5.60
CA LYS A 142 -12.17 5.92 -5.58
C LYS A 142 -13.66 6.21 -5.59
N LYS A 143 -14.36 5.60 -6.54
CA LYS A 143 -15.83 5.51 -6.53
C LYS A 143 -16.22 4.24 -5.78
N LEU A 144 -16.77 4.38 -4.60
CA LEU A 144 -17.23 3.24 -3.80
C LEU A 144 -18.57 2.71 -4.33
N GLY A 145 -18.91 1.46 -4.01
CA GLY A 145 -20.22 0.87 -4.30
C GLY A 145 -20.41 0.35 -5.72
N SER A 146 -19.36 0.16 -6.49
CA SER A 146 -19.42 -0.47 -7.82
C SER A 146 -19.86 -1.95 -7.80
N GLY A 147 -20.00 -2.55 -6.61
CA GLY A 147 -20.32 -3.97 -6.44
C GLY A 147 -19.16 -4.93 -6.71
N LEU A 148 -18.07 -4.44 -7.26
CA LEU A 148 -16.80 -5.15 -7.33
C LEU A 148 -15.93 -4.70 -6.15
N PRO A 149 -15.07 -5.56 -5.59
CA PRO A 149 -14.01 -5.07 -4.72
C PRO A 149 -13.34 -3.95 -5.50
N ASP A 150 -13.31 -2.77 -4.88
CA ASP A 150 -12.80 -1.56 -5.52
C ASP A 150 -11.30 -1.74 -5.79
N ILE A 151 -11.02 -2.42 -6.87
CA ILE A 151 -9.69 -2.49 -7.45
C ILE A 151 -9.55 -1.14 -8.13
N GLY A 152 -9.18 -0.13 -7.35
CA GLY A 152 -8.86 1.19 -7.86
C GLY A 152 -7.66 1.09 -8.79
N SER A 153 -7.90 0.62 -10.00
CA SER A 153 -6.95 0.57 -11.08
C SER A 153 -7.41 1.53 -12.15
N THR A 154 -6.99 2.75 -12.03
CA THR A 154 -6.75 3.57 -13.21
C THR A 154 -5.26 3.87 -13.19
N PHE A 155 -4.54 3.10 -13.96
CA PHE A 155 -3.21 3.46 -14.41
C PHE A 155 -3.36 4.52 -15.51
#